data_6b02b1673b09ae6bf070fc326ac7173d
#
_entry.id   6b02b1673b09ae6bf070fc326ac7173d
#
_cell.length_a   1.000
_cell.length_b   1.000
_cell.length_c   1.000
_cell.angle_alpha   90.00
_cell.angle_beta   90.00
_cell.angle_gamma   90.00
#
_symmetry.space_group_name_H-M   'P 1'
#
loop_
_entity.id
_entity.type
_entity.pdbx_description
1 polymer ?
#
loop_
_entity_poly.entity_id
_entity_poly.type
_entity_poly.pdbx_seq_one_letter_code
_entity_poly.pdbx_strand_id
1 'polypeptide(L)'
;MSILPFLAVAFGGAAATLLARRWPVASAVIGAAALVAALVAAASIAPGQELAVAGGTIVGSAYGRLFLLLGAGTGLILVVASRVALGASWPANLPGALLASLGAAGLALAVRDATTAVAATIAGGLAGVIVTLAGPPRPRDVAVAARELRAIAVAGSLVIVATAWVARPLGILAQEPAVFGLAYLAVAVGVAMRFGAIPFHLWAARVADAAPEIALPVLMAWGPAALAIVAIAWVDGSIAPVLPVAGQLPVERAAVIVVGVASLTLGAVAAWIQDDLEHVVGYSIVQDAGVVILALAALDPSVWAPSRTWLLSLLVARTAFAAWTMAVHARFGTRRVPELAGWARRSPVLSAALLAIAVASVGWPGLAAFEARASVIDLATDDPIRGLLLASVFLPLLYYGRLFLVGFGRHSSATANAVGDRPRRPSEPARRRLPSGPVPSPWSWRTWRSWDEATQSVRWMRPLRPLPGMTSAALDLNRALLVGLLVLILAGTSVGVAAGGFGLPAAAAEPAPQLPGRGE
;
A
#
# COMPACT_ATOMS: atom_id res chain seq x y z
N MET A 1 -13.09 19.65 -17.19
CA MET A 1 -12.62 18.73 -18.26
C MET A 1 -12.97 17.30 -17.87
N SER A 2 -13.10 16.38 -18.84
CA SER A 2 -13.30 14.94 -18.57
C SER A 2 -12.05 14.32 -17.95
N ILE A 3 -12.15 13.06 -17.48
CA ILE A 3 -11.01 12.30 -16.95
C ILE A 3 -10.03 11.83 -18.04
N LEU A 4 -10.40 11.87 -19.32
CA LEU A 4 -9.58 11.33 -20.42
C LEU A 4 -8.16 11.92 -20.51
N PRO A 5 -7.94 13.24 -20.35
CA PRO A 5 -6.59 13.80 -20.35
C PRO A 5 -5.71 13.17 -19.26
N PHE A 6 -6.28 12.92 -18.08
CA PHE A 6 -5.56 12.24 -17.01
C PHE A 6 -5.18 10.81 -17.40
N LEU A 7 -6.13 10.02 -17.93
CA LEU A 7 -5.87 8.64 -18.35
C LEU A 7 -4.82 8.57 -19.48
N ALA A 8 -4.89 9.48 -20.45
CA ALA A 8 -3.93 9.57 -21.53
C ALA A 8 -2.51 9.87 -21.02
N VAL A 9 -2.37 10.83 -20.10
CA VAL A 9 -1.09 11.17 -19.46
C VAL A 9 -0.59 10.03 -18.59
N ALA A 10 -1.46 9.40 -17.80
CA ALA A 10 -1.07 8.33 -16.89
C ALA A 10 -0.58 7.09 -17.67
N PHE A 11 -1.35 6.59 -18.63
CA PHE A 11 -0.94 5.41 -19.42
C PHE A 11 0.18 5.73 -20.43
N GLY A 12 0.13 6.88 -21.09
CA GLY A 12 1.19 7.34 -21.99
C GLY A 12 2.51 7.57 -21.26
N GLY A 13 2.46 8.22 -20.10
CA GLY A 13 3.60 8.42 -19.21
C GLY A 13 4.15 7.10 -18.65
N ALA A 14 3.27 6.16 -18.27
CA ALA A 14 3.67 4.82 -17.85
C ALA A 14 4.43 4.09 -18.98
N ALA A 15 3.89 4.07 -20.18
CA ALA A 15 4.55 3.46 -21.33
C ALA A 15 5.90 4.12 -21.63
N ALA A 16 5.97 5.44 -21.69
CA ALA A 16 7.19 6.18 -21.95
C ALA A 16 8.29 5.91 -20.93
N THR A 17 7.94 5.90 -19.63
CA THR A 17 8.90 5.62 -18.54
C THR A 17 9.37 4.17 -18.55
N LEU A 18 8.49 3.21 -18.82
CA LEU A 18 8.86 1.78 -18.92
C LEU A 18 9.74 1.49 -20.12
N LEU A 19 9.54 2.17 -21.25
CA LEU A 19 10.44 2.11 -22.40
C LEU A 19 11.81 2.73 -22.08
N ALA A 20 11.83 3.83 -21.31
CA ALA A 20 13.04 4.53 -20.89
C ALA A 20 13.77 3.85 -19.71
N ARG A 21 13.27 2.74 -19.15
CA ARG A 21 13.79 2.09 -17.93
C ARG A 21 15.29 1.73 -17.97
N ARG A 22 15.84 1.52 -19.18
CA ARG A 22 17.28 1.25 -19.37
C ARG A 22 18.15 2.48 -19.07
N TRP A 23 17.56 3.67 -19.06
CA TRP A 23 18.20 4.94 -18.75
C TRP A 23 17.57 5.55 -17.50
N PRO A 24 18.09 5.24 -16.28
CA PRO A 24 17.45 5.63 -15.02
C PRO A 24 17.19 7.13 -14.89
N VAL A 25 18.07 7.97 -15.43
CA VAL A 25 17.89 9.43 -15.42
C VAL A 25 16.72 9.84 -16.32
N ALA A 26 16.69 9.31 -17.54
CA ALA A 26 15.59 9.61 -18.49
C ALA A 26 14.25 9.12 -17.94
N SER A 27 14.19 7.89 -17.39
CA SER A 27 12.98 7.37 -16.73
C SER A 27 12.53 8.26 -15.57
N ALA A 28 13.45 8.76 -14.74
CA ALA A 28 13.12 9.66 -13.64
C ALA A 28 12.56 11.00 -14.14
N VAL A 29 13.19 11.61 -15.15
CA VAL A 29 12.76 12.90 -15.71
C VAL A 29 11.39 12.76 -16.40
N ILE A 30 11.23 11.75 -17.27
CA ILE A 30 9.96 11.48 -17.97
C ILE A 30 8.87 11.17 -16.94
N GLY A 31 9.18 10.34 -15.93
CA GLY A 31 8.23 9.98 -14.88
C GLY A 31 7.80 11.18 -14.03
N ALA A 32 8.74 12.03 -13.61
CA ALA A 32 8.41 13.26 -12.88
C ALA A 32 7.58 14.23 -13.73
N ALA A 33 7.95 14.44 -15.00
CA ALA A 33 7.19 15.28 -15.93
C ALA A 33 5.77 14.72 -16.15
N ALA A 34 5.62 13.42 -16.34
CA ALA A 34 4.32 12.77 -16.50
C ALA A 34 3.47 12.87 -15.22
N LEU A 35 4.07 12.76 -14.01
CA LEU A 35 3.35 12.94 -12.75
C LEU A 35 2.90 14.40 -12.56
N VAL A 36 3.71 15.40 -12.95
CA VAL A 36 3.30 16.80 -12.94
C VAL A 36 2.14 17.03 -13.93
N ALA A 37 2.23 16.48 -15.13
CA ALA A 37 1.16 16.57 -16.12
C ALA A 37 -0.12 15.86 -15.63
N ALA A 38 0.01 14.69 -14.98
CA ALA A 38 -1.09 13.97 -14.35
C ALA A 38 -1.73 14.77 -13.21
N LEU A 39 -0.92 15.47 -12.39
CA LEU A 39 -1.42 16.36 -11.34
C LEU A 39 -2.26 17.50 -11.92
N VAL A 40 -1.77 18.15 -12.98
CA VAL A 40 -2.51 19.24 -13.68
C VAL A 40 -3.78 18.69 -14.33
N ALA A 41 -3.71 17.54 -14.98
CA ALA A 41 -4.86 16.89 -15.58
C ALA A 41 -5.91 16.48 -14.54
N ALA A 42 -5.48 15.90 -13.39
CA ALA A 42 -6.37 15.57 -12.28
C ALA A 42 -7.06 16.82 -11.71
N ALA A 43 -6.32 17.92 -11.54
CA ALA A 43 -6.89 19.21 -11.07
C ALA A 43 -7.98 19.74 -12.00
N SER A 44 -7.88 19.46 -13.30
CA SER A 44 -8.84 19.92 -14.32
C SER A 44 -10.10 19.06 -14.44
N ILE A 45 -10.19 17.91 -13.75
CA ILE A 45 -11.38 17.04 -13.77
C ILE A 45 -12.56 17.80 -13.17
N ALA A 46 -13.65 17.94 -13.93
CA ALA A 46 -14.90 18.52 -13.45
C ALA A 46 -15.79 17.40 -12.90
N PRO A 47 -16.15 17.43 -11.59
CA PRO A 47 -17.06 16.46 -11.02
C PRO A 47 -18.42 16.48 -11.73
N GLY A 48 -19.06 15.30 -11.88
CA GLY A 48 -20.35 15.15 -12.56
C GLY A 48 -20.28 15.16 -14.09
N GLN A 49 -19.12 15.38 -14.70
CA GLN A 49 -19.00 15.33 -16.15
C GLN A 49 -19.03 13.88 -16.64
N GLU A 50 -20.04 13.56 -17.42
CA GLU A 50 -20.22 12.26 -18.05
C GLU A 50 -19.62 12.22 -19.46
N LEU A 51 -19.06 11.09 -19.82
CA LEU A 51 -18.56 10.82 -21.17
C LEU A 51 -18.95 9.41 -21.59
N ALA A 52 -19.68 9.30 -22.67
CA ALA A 52 -20.00 8.01 -23.30
C ALA A 52 -18.79 7.50 -24.09
N VAL A 53 -18.31 6.30 -23.77
CA VAL A 53 -17.19 5.63 -24.44
C VAL A 53 -17.54 4.17 -24.70
N ALA A 54 -17.50 3.74 -25.96
CA ALA A 54 -17.58 2.34 -26.37
C ALA A 54 -18.62 1.49 -25.63
N GLY A 55 -19.84 2.03 -25.47
CA GLY A 55 -20.96 1.32 -24.82
C GLY A 55 -21.04 1.42 -23.30
N GLY A 56 -20.18 2.24 -22.68
CA GLY A 56 -20.24 2.58 -21.25
C GLY A 56 -20.17 4.06 -20.98
N THR A 57 -20.40 4.45 -19.74
CA THR A 57 -20.29 5.85 -19.30
C THR A 57 -19.16 5.97 -18.28
N ILE A 58 -18.30 6.96 -18.49
CA ILE A 58 -17.24 7.35 -17.56
C ILE A 58 -17.63 8.66 -16.90
N VAL A 59 -17.60 8.73 -15.57
CA VAL A 59 -18.03 9.89 -14.78
C VAL A 59 -16.88 10.38 -13.91
N GLY A 60 -16.54 11.66 -14.03
CA GLY A 60 -15.61 12.30 -13.11
C GLY A 60 -16.28 12.55 -11.76
N SER A 61 -15.68 12.12 -10.65
CA SER A 61 -16.16 12.39 -9.29
C SER A 61 -15.22 13.31 -8.53
N ALA A 62 -15.71 14.07 -7.54
CA ALA A 62 -14.85 14.90 -6.69
C ALA A 62 -13.89 14.03 -5.87
N TYR A 63 -14.35 12.89 -5.39
CA TYR A 63 -13.49 11.95 -4.71
C TYR A 63 -12.43 11.35 -5.62
N GLY A 64 -12.80 10.89 -6.82
CA GLY A 64 -11.85 10.39 -7.82
C GLY A 64 -10.80 11.44 -8.17
N ARG A 65 -11.21 12.69 -8.37
CA ARG A 65 -10.28 13.82 -8.57
C ARG A 65 -9.29 13.96 -7.41
N LEU A 66 -9.78 13.95 -6.17
CA LEU A 66 -8.93 14.09 -4.98
C LEU A 66 -7.98 12.90 -4.82
N PHE A 67 -8.46 11.67 -5.04
CA PHE A 67 -7.65 10.45 -5.04
C PHE A 67 -6.48 10.56 -6.04
N LEU A 68 -6.76 11.00 -7.25
CA LEU A 68 -5.76 11.13 -8.30
C LEU A 68 -4.77 12.29 -8.04
N LEU A 69 -5.25 13.42 -7.50
CA LEU A 69 -4.40 14.54 -7.08
C LEU A 69 -3.41 14.12 -5.99
N LEU A 70 -3.90 13.48 -4.94
CA LEU A 70 -3.06 13.01 -3.84
C LEU A 70 -2.12 11.90 -4.31
N GLY A 71 -2.59 10.97 -5.16
CA GLY A 71 -1.77 9.92 -5.73
C GLY A 71 -0.64 10.44 -6.61
N ALA A 72 -0.94 11.36 -7.52
CA ALA A 72 0.07 11.97 -8.38
C ALA A 72 1.05 12.87 -7.60
N GLY A 73 0.53 13.67 -6.65
CA GLY A 73 1.35 14.57 -5.83
C GLY A 73 2.29 13.82 -4.89
N THR A 74 1.78 12.86 -4.11
CA THR A 74 2.61 12.03 -3.22
C THR A 74 3.56 11.14 -4.01
N GLY A 75 3.11 10.62 -5.16
CA GLY A 75 3.93 9.85 -6.08
C GLY A 75 5.09 10.67 -6.66
N LEU A 76 4.86 11.91 -7.06
CA LEU A 76 5.91 12.82 -7.53
C LEU A 76 6.97 13.05 -6.44
N ILE A 77 6.55 13.37 -5.22
CA ILE A 77 7.47 13.56 -4.09
C ILE A 77 8.26 12.26 -3.83
N LEU A 78 7.58 11.11 -3.85
CA LEU A 78 8.22 9.80 -3.64
C LEU A 78 9.27 9.49 -4.72
N VAL A 79 8.96 9.73 -6.01
CA VAL A 79 9.88 9.52 -7.14
C VAL A 79 11.11 10.42 -7.00
N VAL A 80 10.93 11.71 -6.71
CA VAL A 80 12.04 12.66 -6.54
C VAL A 80 12.87 12.31 -5.31
N ALA A 81 12.25 12.09 -4.16
CA ALA A 81 12.95 11.73 -2.92
C ALA A 81 13.75 10.44 -3.07
N SER A 82 13.15 9.41 -3.68
CA SER A 82 13.81 8.14 -3.88
C SER A 82 14.96 8.21 -4.89
N ARG A 83 14.81 9.01 -5.95
CA ARG A 83 15.90 9.21 -6.93
C ARG A 83 17.11 9.90 -6.30
N VAL A 84 16.87 10.86 -5.42
CA VAL A 84 17.92 11.56 -4.68
C VAL A 84 18.56 10.63 -3.64
N ALA A 85 17.75 9.88 -2.88
CA ALA A 85 18.22 9.01 -1.81
C ALA A 85 19.01 7.79 -2.31
N LEU A 86 18.46 7.08 -3.32
CA LEU A 86 18.98 5.78 -3.77
C LEU A 86 20.01 5.88 -4.90
N GLY A 87 20.08 7.01 -5.61
CA GLY A 87 21.09 7.23 -6.64
C GLY A 87 21.09 6.14 -7.73
N ALA A 88 22.20 5.39 -7.83
CA ALA A 88 22.35 4.33 -8.84
C ALA A 88 21.50 3.08 -8.59
N SER A 89 21.09 2.83 -7.35
CA SER A 89 20.23 1.69 -6.99
C SER A 89 18.73 1.99 -7.12
N TRP A 90 18.38 3.16 -7.66
CA TRP A 90 16.99 3.57 -7.82
C TRP A 90 16.23 2.69 -8.82
N PRO A 91 15.01 2.22 -8.50
CA PRO A 91 14.22 1.36 -9.38
C PRO A 91 13.60 2.17 -10.52
N ALA A 92 14.19 2.10 -11.71
CA ALA A 92 13.73 2.85 -12.88
C ALA A 92 12.32 2.49 -13.38
N ASN A 93 11.74 1.37 -12.91
CA ASN A 93 10.38 0.96 -13.23
C ASN A 93 9.31 1.66 -12.35
N LEU A 94 9.72 2.26 -11.21
CA LEU A 94 8.79 2.79 -10.22
C LEU A 94 7.83 3.85 -10.79
N PRO A 95 8.27 4.87 -11.55
CA PRO A 95 7.35 5.88 -12.05
C PRO A 95 6.33 5.31 -13.02
N GLY A 96 6.76 4.37 -13.88
CA GLY A 96 5.87 3.73 -14.84
C GLY A 96 4.79 2.88 -14.18
N ALA A 97 5.15 2.10 -13.17
CA ALA A 97 4.19 1.30 -12.42
C ALA A 97 3.23 2.18 -11.60
N LEU A 98 3.73 3.26 -10.98
CA LEU A 98 2.92 4.22 -10.25
C LEU A 98 1.89 4.89 -11.17
N LEU A 99 2.32 5.42 -12.32
CA LEU A 99 1.44 6.04 -13.32
C LEU A 99 0.40 5.06 -13.86
N ALA A 100 0.79 3.81 -14.18
CA ALA A 100 -0.15 2.78 -14.63
C ALA A 100 -1.17 2.42 -13.54
N SER A 101 -0.74 2.30 -12.29
CA SER A 101 -1.63 2.03 -11.16
C SER A 101 -2.61 3.19 -10.91
N LEU A 102 -2.15 4.45 -11.03
CA LEU A 102 -3.02 5.64 -10.91
C LEU A 102 -3.99 5.74 -12.09
N GLY A 103 -3.54 5.44 -13.32
CA GLY A 103 -4.42 5.38 -14.50
C GLY A 103 -5.52 4.34 -14.35
N ALA A 104 -5.14 3.14 -13.89
CA ALA A 104 -6.07 2.05 -13.64
C ALA A 104 -7.07 2.39 -12.50
N ALA A 105 -6.58 2.98 -11.40
CA ALA A 105 -7.43 3.46 -10.31
C ALA A 105 -8.39 4.56 -10.78
N GLY A 106 -7.91 5.52 -11.59
CA GLY A 106 -8.74 6.56 -12.18
C GLY A 106 -9.84 6.00 -13.05
N LEU A 107 -9.53 5.01 -13.89
CA LEU A 107 -10.54 4.31 -14.69
C LEU A 107 -11.53 3.57 -13.82
N ALA A 108 -11.07 2.80 -12.82
CA ALA A 108 -11.91 2.04 -11.91
C ALA A 108 -12.90 2.91 -11.12
N LEU A 109 -12.45 4.10 -10.68
CA LEU A 109 -13.27 5.04 -9.91
C LEU A 109 -14.22 5.86 -10.78
N ALA A 110 -14.05 5.85 -12.11
CA ALA A 110 -14.87 6.63 -13.03
C ALA A 110 -15.90 5.81 -13.81
N VAL A 111 -15.68 4.50 -13.96
CA VAL A 111 -16.59 3.61 -14.70
C VAL A 111 -17.80 3.24 -13.83
N ARG A 112 -19.01 3.26 -14.42
CA ARG A 112 -20.25 2.88 -13.71
C ARG A 112 -20.41 1.37 -13.52
N ASP A 113 -19.89 0.56 -14.44
CA ASP A 113 -19.97 -0.91 -14.33
C ASP A 113 -18.90 -1.46 -13.40
N ALA A 114 -19.36 -2.12 -12.32
CA ALA A 114 -18.49 -2.69 -11.30
C ALA A 114 -17.52 -3.75 -11.86
N THR A 115 -17.94 -4.57 -12.80
CA THR A 115 -17.10 -5.61 -13.40
C THR A 115 -15.93 -4.99 -14.18
N THR A 116 -16.21 -3.97 -14.98
CA THR A 116 -15.19 -3.22 -15.72
C THR A 116 -14.24 -2.46 -14.75
N ALA A 117 -14.80 -1.89 -13.69
CA ALA A 117 -14.00 -1.22 -12.64
C ALA A 117 -13.01 -2.20 -11.98
N VAL A 118 -13.47 -3.40 -11.63
CA VAL A 118 -12.62 -4.47 -11.07
C VAL A 118 -11.54 -4.91 -12.08
N ALA A 119 -11.89 -5.09 -13.35
CA ALA A 119 -10.92 -5.42 -14.41
C ALA A 119 -9.82 -4.35 -14.53
N ALA A 120 -10.17 -3.07 -14.42
CA ALA A 120 -9.19 -1.98 -14.40
C ALA A 120 -8.24 -2.08 -13.18
N THR A 121 -8.75 -2.41 -11.99
CA THR A 121 -7.90 -2.58 -10.79
C THR A 121 -6.93 -3.75 -10.92
N ILE A 122 -7.35 -4.85 -11.58
CA ILE A 122 -6.47 -5.99 -11.88
C ILE A 122 -5.34 -5.55 -12.82
N ALA A 123 -5.67 -4.84 -13.90
CA ALA A 123 -4.67 -4.33 -14.83
C ALA A 123 -3.63 -3.41 -14.12
N GLY A 124 -4.09 -2.55 -13.21
CA GLY A 124 -3.21 -1.75 -12.36
C GLY A 124 -2.31 -2.60 -11.45
N GLY A 125 -2.85 -3.67 -10.88
CA GLY A 125 -2.08 -4.61 -10.09
C GLY A 125 -0.97 -5.31 -10.88
N LEU A 126 -1.26 -5.71 -12.12
CA LEU A 126 -0.25 -6.31 -13.02
C LEU A 126 0.91 -5.35 -13.31
N ALA A 127 0.64 -4.05 -13.45
CA ALA A 127 1.68 -3.05 -13.59
C ALA A 127 2.58 -2.97 -12.35
N GLY A 128 2.00 -3.18 -11.15
CA GLY A 128 2.72 -3.25 -9.88
C GLY A 128 3.75 -4.39 -9.82
N VAL A 129 3.43 -5.57 -10.35
CA VAL A 129 4.35 -6.74 -10.39
C VAL A 129 5.68 -6.40 -11.08
N ILE A 130 5.67 -5.48 -12.05
CA ILE A 130 6.88 -5.03 -12.74
C ILE A 130 7.89 -4.39 -11.77
N VAL A 131 7.42 -3.75 -10.70
CA VAL A 131 8.31 -3.14 -9.69
C VAL A 131 9.00 -4.19 -8.84
N THR A 132 8.31 -5.28 -8.52
CA THR A 132 8.89 -6.43 -7.80
C THR A 132 10.04 -7.07 -8.60
N LEU A 133 10.01 -6.93 -9.95
CA LEU A 133 11.04 -7.39 -10.88
C LEU A 133 12.02 -6.28 -11.28
N ALA A 134 12.15 -5.20 -10.51
CA ALA A 134 12.89 -4.00 -10.90
C ALA A 134 14.41 -4.19 -11.04
N GLY A 135 14.99 -5.21 -10.41
CA GLY A 135 16.42 -5.55 -10.52
C GLY A 135 16.73 -6.62 -11.58
N PRO A 136 18.01 -6.99 -11.76
CA PRO A 136 18.33 -8.22 -12.46
C PRO A 136 17.62 -9.37 -11.77
N PRO A 137 16.74 -10.10 -12.49
CA PRO A 137 15.81 -11.03 -11.85
C PRO A 137 16.59 -12.16 -11.17
N ARG A 138 16.50 -12.21 -9.86
CA ARG A 138 16.95 -13.36 -9.08
C ARG A 138 15.83 -14.40 -9.08
N PRO A 139 16.16 -15.70 -9.03
CA PRO A 139 15.12 -16.74 -8.94
C PRO A 139 14.10 -16.50 -7.82
N ARG A 140 14.54 -15.89 -6.72
CA ARG A 140 13.68 -15.51 -5.59
C ARG A 140 12.68 -14.43 -5.98
N ASP A 141 13.13 -13.37 -6.64
CA ASP A 141 12.29 -12.22 -7.02
C ASP A 141 11.22 -12.66 -8.03
N VAL A 142 11.56 -13.54 -8.96
CA VAL A 142 10.60 -14.14 -9.91
C VAL A 142 9.55 -14.98 -9.17
N ALA A 143 9.96 -15.77 -8.16
CA ALA A 143 9.02 -16.56 -7.36
C ALA A 143 8.07 -15.68 -6.54
N VAL A 144 8.55 -14.54 -6.01
CA VAL A 144 7.73 -13.56 -5.30
C VAL A 144 6.75 -12.89 -6.25
N ALA A 145 7.21 -12.39 -7.40
CA ALA A 145 6.37 -11.78 -8.43
C ALA A 145 5.28 -12.76 -8.94
N ALA A 146 5.61 -14.05 -9.10
CA ALA A 146 4.62 -15.07 -9.47
C ALA A 146 3.57 -15.30 -8.39
N ARG A 147 3.90 -15.18 -7.10
CA ARG A 147 2.94 -15.26 -5.99
C ARG A 147 2.04 -14.04 -5.94
N GLU A 148 2.61 -12.85 -6.10
CA GLU A 148 1.86 -11.59 -6.21
C GLU A 148 0.88 -11.66 -7.38
N LEU A 149 1.35 -12.09 -8.56
CA LEU A 149 0.52 -12.27 -9.75
C LEU A 149 -0.66 -13.23 -9.48
N ARG A 150 -0.41 -14.36 -8.80
CA ARG A 150 -1.48 -15.31 -8.42
C ARG A 150 -2.47 -14.67 -7.47
N ALA A 151 -2.00 -13.93 -6.45
CA ALA A 151 -2.90 -13.23 -5.52
C ALA A 151 -3.80 -12.23 -6.25
N ILE A 152 -3.24 -11.45 -7.18
CA ILE A 152 -3.99 -10.49 -8.01
C ILE A 152 -5.02 -11.23 -8.90
N ALA A 153 -4.60 -12.30 -9.57
CA ALA A 153 -5.45 -13.06 -10.48
C ALA A 153 -6.61 -13.73 -9.74
N VAL A 154 -6.33 -14.42 -8.63
CA VAL A 154 -7.36 -15.11 -7.84
C VAL A 154 -8.33 -14.10 -7.20
N ALA A 155 -7.80 -13.05 -6.56
CA ALA A 155 -8.63 -12.00 -5.97
C ALA A 155 -9.52 -11.33 -7.02
N GLY A 156 -8.93 -10.97 -8.16
CA GLY A 156 -9.66 -10.35 -9.25
C GLY A 156 -10.73 -11.25 -9.86
N SER A 157 -10.41 -12.54 -10.09
CA SER A 157 -11.37 -13.51 -10.61
C SER A 157 -12.56 -13.70 -9.67
N LEU A 158 -12.31 -13.79 -8.35
CA LEU A 158 -13.39 -13.91 -7.36
C LEU A 158 -14.34 -12.71 -7.44
N VAL A 159 -13.80 -11.49 -7.47
CA VAL A 159 -14.62 -10.27 -7.50
C VAL A 159 -15.34 -10.11 -8.85
N ILE A 160 -14.67 -10.38 -9.98
CA ILE A 160 -15.32 -10.32 -11.31
C ILE A 160 -16.47 -11.32 -11.40
N VAL A 161 -16.27 -12.57 -10.99
CA VAL A 161 -17.31 -13.59 -11.04
C VAL A 161 -18.49 -13.18 -10.15
N ALA A 162 -18.23 -12.71 -8.92
CA ALA A 162 -19.27 -12.27 -8.01
C ALA A 162 -20.09 -11.08 -8.58
N THR A 163 -19.40 -10.05 -9.06
CA THR A 163 -20.06 -8.84 -9.59
C THR A 163 -20.82 -9.13 -10.88
N ALA A 164 -20.25 -9.92 -11.79
CA ALA A 164 -20.91 -10.31 -13.04
C ALA A 164 -22.12 -11.22 -12.80
N TRP A 165 -22.02 -12.12 -11.83
CA TRP A 165 -23.11 -13.05 -11.50
C TRP A 165 -24.31 -12.31 -10.93
N VAL A 166 -24.10 -11.43 -9.95
CA VAL A 166 -25.20 -10.65 -9.35
C VAL A 166 -25.79 -9.63 -10.33
N ALA A 167 -24.99 -9.08 -11.25
CA ALA A 167 -25.48 -8.16 -12.28
C ALA A 167 -26.43 -8.81 -13.31
N ARG A 168 -26.34 -10.13 -13.49
CA ARG A 168 -27.18 -10.88 -14.44
C ARG A 168 -27.69 -12.16 -13.80
N PRO A 169 -28.60 -12.05 -12.81
CA PRO A 169 -29.14 -13.22 -12.14
C PRO A 169 -29.94 -14.09 -13.14
N LEU A 170 -29.60 -15.37 -13.20
CA LEU A 170 -30.26 -16.36 -14.07
C LEU A 170 -31.33 -17.11 -13.29
N GLY A 171 -32.61 -16.86 -13.62
CA GLY A 171 -33.74 -17.65 -13.15
C GLY A 171 -33.92 -17.70 -11.63
N ILE A 172 -34.23 -18.88 -11.10
CA ILE A 172 -34.53 -19.13 -9.68
C ILE A 172 -33.36 -18.76 -8.78
N LEU A 173 -32.11 -18.92 -9.25
CA LEU A 173 -30.89 -18.59 -8.48
C LEU A 173 -30.77 -17.09 -8.13
N ALA A 174 -31.49 -16.22 -8.86
CA ALA A 174 -31.52 -14.79 -8.59
C ALA A 174 -32.20 -14.42 -7.26
N GLN A 175 -33.01 -15.31 -6.71
CA GLN A 175 -33.79 -15.09 -5.48
C GLN A 175 -33.23 -15.89 -4.29
N GLU A 176 -32.21 -16.72 -4.50
CA GLU A 176 -31.64 -17.57 -3.46
C GLU A 176 -30.67 -16.75 -2.55
N PRO A 177 -30.98 -16.64 -1.25
CA PRO A 177 -30.10 -15.90 -0.30
C PRO A 177 -28.66 -16.37 -0.31
N ALA A 178 -28.42 -17.67 -0.48
CA ALA A 178 -27.10 -18.28 -0.52
C ALA A 178 -26.24 -17.73 -1.66
N VAL A 179 -26.81 -17.33 -2.78
CA VAL A 179 -26.09 -16.75 -3.93
C VAL A 179 -25.52 -15.40 -3.57
N PHE A 180 -26.30 -14.55 -2.89
CA PHE A 180 -25.84 -13.25 -2.42
C PHE A 180 -24.78 -13.39 -1.33
N GLY A 181 -24.94 -14.35 -0.41
CA GLY A 181 -23.95 -14.65 0.63
C GLY A 181 -22.62 -15.09 0.03
N LEU A 182 -22.62 -15.99 -0.95
CA LEU A 182 -21.41 -16.45 -1.65
C LEU A 182 -20.75 -15.32 -2.45
N ALA A 183 -21.53 -14.48 -3.15
CA ALA A 183 -21.01 -13.35 -3.89
C ALA A 183 -20.39 -12.31 -2.96
N TYR A 184 -21.04 -12.00 -1.86
CA TYR A 184 -20.50 -11.13 -0.82
C TYR A 184 -19.17 -11.65 -0.24
N LEU A 185 -19.12 -12.93 0.14
CA LEU A 185 -17.88 -13.55 0.62
C LEU A 185 -16.77 -13.54 -0.44
N ALA A 186 -17.10 -13.81 -1.70
CA ALA A 186 -16.11 -13.78 -2.79
C ALA A 186 -15.50 -12.38 -2.95
N VAL A 187 -16.31 -11.33 -2.86
CA VAL A 187 -15.82 -9.93 -2.89
C VAL A 187 -14.97 -9.62 -1.67
N ALA A 188 -15.44 -9.96 -0.46
CA ALA A 188 -14.71 -9.71 0.77
C ALA A 188 -13.36 -10.45 0.80
N VAL A 189 -13.33 -11.73 0.39
CA VAL A 189 -12.10 -12.53 0.26
C VAL A 189 -11.17 -11.94 -0.81
N GLY A 190 -11.70 -11.51 -1.95
CA GLY A 190 -10.91 -10.87 -3.00
C GLY A 190 -10.22 -9.59 -2.52
N VAL A 191 -10.94 -8.73 -1.82
CA VAL A 191 -10.37 -7.51 -1.21
C VAL A 191 -9.35 -7.88 -0.12
N ALA A 192 -9.67 -8.82 0.76
CA ALA A 192 -8.77 -9.31 1.81
C ALA A 192 -7.47 -9.87 1.23
N MET A 193 -7.55 -10.69 0.19
CA MET A 193 -6.38 -11.21 -0.53
C MET A 193 -5.56 -10.08 -1.15
N ARG A 194 -6.19 -9.08 -1.73
CA ARG A 194 -5.50 -8.01 -2.45
C ARG A 194 -4.78 -7.04 -1.52
N PHE A 195 -5.30 -6.80 -0.32
CA PHE A 195 -4.63 -6.04 0.75
C PHE A 195 -3.65 -6.88 1.58
N GLY A 196 -3.60 -8.20 1.36
CA GLY A 196 -2.82 -9.09 2.21
C GLY A 196 -3.33 -9.18 3.64
N ALA A 197 -4.66 -9.06 3.84
CA ALA A 197 -5.29 -9.26 5.15
C ALA A 197 -5.07 -10.70 5.66
N ILE A 198 -5.09 -10.90 6.97
CA ILE A 198 -4.97 -12.23 7.56
C ILE A 198 -6.25 -13.04 7.27
N PRO A 199 -6.13 -14.29 6.75
CA PRO A 199 -4.93 -15.14 6.69
C PRO A 199 -4.11 -15.01 5.38
N PHE A 200 -4.45 -14.13 4.47
CA PHE A 200 -3.85 -14.04 3.13
C PHE A 200 -2.53 -13.25 3.08
N HIS A 201 -1.98 -12.82 4.23
CA HIS A 201 -0.82 -11.93 4.35
C HIS A 201 0.52 -12.50 3.86
N LEU A 202 0.62 -13.80 3.62
CA LEU A 202 1.89 -14.46 3.29
C LEU A 202 2.55 -13.95 2.00
N TRP A 203 1.77 -13.53 0.99
CA TRP A 203 2.33 -12.96 -0.21
C TRP A 203 2.87 -11.54 0.03
N ALA A 204 2.17 -10.75 0.85
CA ALA A 204 2.52 -9.38 1.17
C ALA A 204 3.87 -9.30 1.92
N ALA A 205 4.09 -10.17 2.91
CA ALA A 205 5.37 -10.29 3.60
C ALA A 205 6.53 -10.63 2.64
N ARG A 206 6.28 -11.48 1.64
CA ARG A 206 7.30 -11.82 0.63
C ARG A 206 7.57 -10.69 -0.36
N VAL A 207 6.57 -9.90 -0.69
CA VAL A 207 6.76 -8.69 -1.51
C VAL A 207 7.62 -7.68 -0.76
N ALA A 208 7.42 -7.50 0.55
CA ALA A 208 8.29 -6.67 1.38
C ALA A 208 9.76 -7.12 1.37
N ASP A 209 10.03 -8.43 1.25
CA ASP A 209 11.40 -8.97 1.11
C ASP A 209 12.07 -8.66 -0.25
N ALA A 210 11.30 -8.48 -1.32
CA ALA A 210 11.81 -8.42 -2.70
C ALA A 210 11.71 -7.01 -3.30
N ALA A 211 10.67 -6.26 -2.99
CA ALA A 211 10.46 -4.91 -3.49
C ALA A 211 11.17 -3.86 -2.62
N PRO A 212 11.63 -2.75 -3.20
CA PRO A 212 12.14 -1.64 -2.41
C PRO A 212 11.03 -1.03 -1.54
N GLU A 213 11.38 -0.49 -0.38
CA GLU A 213 10.44 0.06 0.63
C GLU A 213 9.45 1.05 0.02
N ILE A 214 9.92 1.88 -0.91
CA ILE A 214 9.13 2.90 -1.60
C ILE A 214 8.05 2.34 -2.53
N ALA A 215 8.18 1.09 -2.93
CA ALA A 215 7.20 0.43 -3.80
C ALA A 215 6.02 -0.15 -2.99
N LEU A 216 6.21 -0.45 -1.70
CA LEU A 216 5.19 -1.11 -0.88
C LEU A 216 3.85 -0.36 -0.85
N PRO A 217 3.77 0.98 -0.69
CA PRO A 217 2.49 1.69 -0.76
C PRO A 217 1.79 1.53 -2.11
N VAL A 218 2.53 1.53 -3.22
CA VAL A 218 1.96 1.37 -4.56
C VAL A 218 1.37 -0.03 -4.72
N LEU A 219 2.10 -1.06 -4.29
CA LEU A 219 1.74 -2.46 -4.46
C LEU A 219 0.64 -2.91 -3.50
N MET A 220 0.72 -2.49 -2.23
CA MET A 220 -0.10 -3.01 -1.14
C MET A 220 -1.18 -2.05 -0.66
N ALA A 221 -1.14 -0.76 -1.04
CA ALA A 221 -2.11 0.22 -0.60
C ALA A 221 -2.85 0.90 -1.77
N TRP A 222 -2.19 1.68 -2.63
CA TRP A 222 -2.85 2.44 -3.71
C TRP A 222 -3.60 1.56 -4.72
N GLY A 223 -2.97 0.48 -5.19
CA GLY A 223 -3.61 -0.45 -6.11
C GLY A 223 -4.83 -1.16 -5.49
N PRO A 224 -4.69 -1.78 -4.31
CA PRO A 224 -5.81 -2.38 -3.61
C PRO A 224 -6.93 -1.42 -3.21
N ALA A 225 -6.63 -0.15 -2.89
CA ALA A 225 -7.62 0.82 -2.44
C ALA A 225 -8.72 1.09 -3.48
N ALA A 226 -8.36 1.18 -4.75
CA ALA A 226 -9.35 1.34 -5.81
C ALA A 226 -10.32 0.15 -5.87
N LEU A 227 -9.81 -1.08 -5.72
CA LEU A 227 -10.65 -2.28 -5.63
C LEU A 227 -11.56 -2.24 -4.39
N ALA A 228 -11.05 -1.81 -3.24
CA ALA A 228 -11.86 -1.71 -2.02
C ALA A 228 -13.01 -0.71 -2.17
N ILE A 229 -12.74 0.46 -2.77
CA ILE A 229 -13.77 1.47 -3.02
C ILE A 229 -14.87 0.91 -3.92
N VAL A 230 -14.48 0.24 -5.01
CA VAL A 230 -15.43 -0.42 -5.92
C VAL A 230 -16.21 -1.52 -5.21
N ALA A 231 -15.55 -2.33 -4.38
CA ALA A 231 -16.19 -3.40 -3.63
C ALA A 231 -17.18 -2.88 -2.57
N ILE A 232 -16.82 -1.82 -1.84
CA ILE A 232 -17.73 -1.19 -0.86
C ILE A 232 -18.95 -0.60 -1.59
N ALA A 233 -18.75 0.10 -2.71
CA ALA A 233 -19.83 0.62 -3.54
C ALA A 233 -20.75 -0.49 -4.04
N TRP A 234 -20.16 -1.61 -4.50
CA TRP A 234 -20.93 -2.75 -4.97
C TRP A 234 -21.72 -3.45 -3.85
N VAL A 235 -21.11 -3.62 -2.65
CA VAL A 235 -21.81 -4.17 -1.47
C VAL A 235 -22.98 -3.27 -1.08
N ASP A 236 -22.78 -1.95 -1.04
CA ASP A 236 -23.81 -0.98 -0.70
C ASP A 236 -24.94 -0.95 -1.76
N GLY A 237 -24.59 -1.03 -3.04
CA GLY A 237 -25.57 -0.97 -4.14
C GLY A 237 -26.27 -2.29 -4.48
N SER A 238 -25.63 -3.44 -4.23
CA SER A 238 -26.12 -4.74 -4.70
C SER A 238 -26.49 -5.72 -3.58
N ILE A 239 -25.82 -5.68 -2.44
CA ILE A 239 -26.06 -6.59 -1.33
C ILE A 239 -26.97 -5.96 -0.26
N ALA A 240 -26.67 -4.75 0.19
CA ALA A 240 -27.46 -4.09 1.23
C ALA A 240 -28.97 -3.97 0.91
N PRO A 241 -29.41 -3.66 -0.33
CA PRO A 241 -30.82 -3.57 -0.67
C PRO A 241 -31.57 -4.91 -0.61
N VAL A 242 -30.88 -6.05 -0.74
CA VAL A 242 -31.51 -7.38 -0.73
C VAL A 242 -31.52 -8.04 0.66
N LEU A 243 -30.84 -7.47 1.65
CA LEU A 243 -30.80 -8.01 3.01
C LEU A 243 -32.16 -8.24 3.66
N PRO A 244 -33.19 -7.38 3.48
CA PRO A 244 -34.50 -7.62 4.05
C PRO A 244 -35.15 -8.90 3.54
N VAL A 245 -34.81 -9.35 2.32
CA VAL A 245 -35.35 -10.56 1.67
C VAL A 245 -34.43 -11.77 1.87
N ALA A 246 -33.11 -11.55 1.75
CA ALA A 246 -32.09 -12.60 1.81
C ALA A 246 -31.70 -13.01 3.24
N GLY A 247 -32.24 -12.37 4.27
CA GLY A 247 -31.71 -12.48 5.62
C GLY A 247 -30.45 -11.64 5.80
N GLN A 248 -30.05 -11.40 7.04
CA GLN A 248 -28.94 -10.46 7.37
C GLN A 248 -27.53 -11.05 7.13
N LEU A 249 -27.40 -12.17 6.43
CA LEU A 249 -26.12 -12.86 6.17
C LEU A 249 -25.24 -12.97 7.45
N PRO A 250 -25.77 -13.46 8.57
CA PRO A 250 -25.09 -13.34 9.87
C PRO A 250 -23.79 -14.13 9.93
N VAL A 251 -23.71 -15.28 9.27
CA VAL A 251 -22.52 -16.14 9.25
C VAL A 251 -21.43 -15.54 8.38
N GLU A 252 -21.81 -15.07 7.21
CA GLU A 252 -20.91 -14.43 6.24
C GLU A 252 -20.35 -13.13 6.80
N ARG A 253 -21.22 -12.29 7.39
CA ARG A 253 -20.81 -11.05 8.07
C ARG A 253 -19.85 -11.33 9.23
N ALA A 254 -20.16 -12.31 10.07
CA ALA A 254 -19.28 -12.72 11.18
C ALA A 254 -17.92 -13.18 10.68
N ALA A 255 -17.84 -13.95 9.59
CA ALA A 255 -16.57 -14.37 9.01
C ALA A 255 -15.75 -13.17 8.51
N VAL A 256 -16.38 -12.20 7.87
CA VAL A 256 -15.71 -10.97 7.41
C VAL A 256 -15.22 -10.14 8.60
N ILE A 257 -16.02 -10.00 9.67
CA ILE A 257 -15.61 -9.32 10.92
C ILE A 257 -14.38 -10.00 11.52
N VAL A 258 -14.38 -11.34 11.63
CA VAL A 258 -13.23 -12.08 12.18
C VAL A 258 -11.96 -11.81 11.39
N VAL A 259 -12.01 -11.80 10.06
CA VAL A 259 -10.88 -11.47 9.19
C VAL A 259 -10.42 -10.02 9.42
N GLY A 260 -11.35 -9.09 9.51
CA GLY A 260 -11.06 -7.67 9.79
C GLY A 260 -10.38 -7.48 11.14
N VAL A 261 -10.94 -8.05 12.21
CA VAL A 261 -10.41 -7.98 13.58
C VAL A 261 -9.02 -8.64 13.68
N ALA A 262 -8.88 -9.84 13.10
CA ALA A 262 -7.59 -10.53 13.07
C ALA A 262 -6.52 -9.71 12.35
N SER A 263 -6.85 -9.11 11.20
CA SER A 263 -5.91 -8.26 10.45
C SER A 263 -5.53 -7.01 11.24
N LEU A 264 -6.51 -6.34 11.85
CA LEU A 264 -6.30 -5.14 12.64
C LEU A 264 -5.40 -5.38 13.86
N THR A 265 -5.64 -6.47 14.59
CA THR A 265 -4.92 -6.77 15.82
C THR A 265 -3.59 -7.47 15.57
N LEU A 266 -3.60 -8.59 14.84
CA LEU A 266 -2.39 -9.37 14.59
C LEU A 266 -1.45 -8.65 13.62
N GLY A 267 -1.97 -7.84 12.69
CA GLY A 267 -1.16 -6.99 11.82
C GLY A 267 -0.34 -5.97 12.62
N ALA A 268 -0.95 -5.34 13.63
CA ALA A 268 -0.25 -4.41 14.52
C ALA A 268 0.83 -5.09 15.36
N VAL A 269 0.52 -6.26 15.95
CA VAL A 269 1.48 -7.06 16.72
C VAL A 269 2.61 -7.52 15.80
N ALA A 270 2.29 -8.00 14.60
CA ALA A 270 3.28 -8.41 13.61
C ALA A 270 4.21 -7.25 13.24
N ALA A 271 3.68 -6.03 12.99
CA ALA A 271 4.49 -4.85 12.73
C ALA A 271 5.40 -4.49 13.92
N TRP A 272 4.90 -4.63 15.15
CA TRP A 272 5.65 -4.31 16.37
C TRP A 272 6.85 -5.22 16.59
N ILE A 273 6.74 -6.51 16.29
CA ILE A 273 7.82 -7.49 16.53
C ILE A 273 8.88 -7.54 15.41
N GLN A 274 8.63 -6.89 14.24
CA GLN A 274 9.56 -6.92 13.13
C GLN A 274 10.86 -6.17 13.43
N ASP A 275 11.98 -6.77 13.04
CA ASP A 275 13.29 -6.12 13.14
C ASP A 275 13.68 -5.35 11.88
N ASP A 276 13.02 -5.55 10.75
CA ASP A 276 13.27 -4.86 9.49
C ASP A 276 12.19 -3.84 9.17
N LEU A 277 12.60 -2.60 8.85
CA LEU A 277 11.67 -1.49 8.60
C LEU A 277 10.67 -1.75 7.48
N GLU A 278 11.08 -2.43 6.41
CA GLU A 278 10.20 -2.78 5.28
C GLU A 278 9.07 -3.71 5.72
N HIS A 279 9.35 -4.65 6.63
CA HIS A 279 8.32 -5.51 7.21
C HIS A 279 7.40 -4.73 8.16
N VAL A 280 7.93 -3.76 8.92
CA VAL A 280 7.10 -2.86 9.73
C VAL A 280 6.10 -2.11 8.85
N VAL A 281 6.54 -1.56 7.70
CA VAL A 281 5.65 -0.91 6.73
C VAL A 281 4.64 -1.90 6.17
N GLY A 282 5.08 -3.07 5.72
CA GLY A 282 4.21 -4.10 5.14
C GLY A 282 3.10 -4.53 6.10
N TYR A 283 3.44 -4.89 7.34
CA TYR A 283 2.47 -5.31 8.34
C TYR A 283 1.60 -4.16 8.86
N SER A 284 2.08 -2.91 8.83
CA SER A 284 1.24 -1.76 9.11
C SER A 284 0.12 -1.58 8.08
N ILE A 285 0.37 -1.93 6.80
CA ILE A 285 -0.66 -1.94 5.76
C ILE A 285 -1.64 -3.12 5.97
N VAL A 286 -1.14 -4.30 6.39
CA VAL A 286 -1.98 -5.44 6.77
C VAL A 286 -2.92 -5.07 7.94
N GLN A 287 -2.43 -4.35 8.92
CA GLN A 287 -3.26 -3.82 10.02
C GLN A 287 -4.38 -2.93 9.49
N ASP A 288 -4.06 -1.97 8.64
CA ASP A 288 -5.06 -1.05 8.08
C ASP A 288 -6.07 -1.76 7.19
N ALA A 289 -5.67 -2.84 6.50
CA ALA A 289 -6.58 -3.71 5.75
C ALA A 289 -7.72 -4.23 6.64
N GLY A 290 -7.48 -4.44 7.93
CA GLY A 290 -8.52 -4.83 8.88
C GLY A 290 -9.70 -3.87 8.91
N VAL A 291 -9.45 -2.55 8.90
CA VAL A 291 -10.52 -1.53 8.87
C VAL A 291 -11.25 -1.55 7.52
N VAL A 292 -10.52 -1.76 6.42
CA VAL A 292 -11.12 -1.88 5.08
C VAL A 292 -12.08 -3.09 5.00
N ILE A 293 -11.68 -4.21 5.59
CA ILE A 293 -12.53 -5.41 5.64
C ILE A 293 -13.74 -5.19 6.56
N LEU A 294 -13.57 -4.49 7.68
CA LEU A 294 -14.70 -4.10 8.54
C LEU A 294 -15.69 -3.19 7.81
N ALA A 295 -15.22 -2.31 6.92
CA ALA A 295 -16.12 -1.49 6.10
C ALA A 295 -17.03 -2.35 5.19
N LEU A 296 -16.53 -3.48 4.67
CA LEU A 296 -17.36 -4.43 3.93
C LEU A 296 -18.37 -5.17 4.83
N ALA A 297 -18.04 -5.34 6.11
CA ALA A 297 -18.91 -6.02 7.08
C ALA A 297 -20.03 -5.14 7.62
N ALA A 298 -19.96 -3.83 7.45
CA ALA A 298 -20.98 -2.90 7.95
C ALA A 298 -22.35 -3.15 7.32
N LEU A 299 -22.40 -3.47 6.02
CA LEU A 299 -23.62 -3.69 5.25
C LEU A 299 -24.64 -2.53 5.39
N ASP A 300 -24.14 -1.33 5.60
CA ASP A 300 -24.89 -0.11 5.83
C ASP A 300 -24.35 1.00 4.92
N PRO A 301 -25.20 1.67 4.13
CA PRO A 301 -24.78 2.77 3.25
C PRO A 301 -24.06 3.92 3.94
N SER A 302 -24.27 4.11 5.25
CA SER A 302 -23.59 5.16 6.01
C SER A 302 -22.08 4.93 6.16
N VAL A 303 -21.58 3.71 5.92
CA VAL A 303 -20.14 3.36 5.90
C VAL A 303 -19.39 4.00 4.73
N TRP A 304 -20.10 4.44 3.70
CA TRP A 304 -19.52 4.91 2.46
C TRP A 304 -18.55 6.10 2.63
N ALA A 305 -19.01 7.18 3.23
CA ALA A 305 -18.17 8.36 3.45
C ALA A 305 -17.01 8.11 4.44
N PRO A 306 -17.22 7.45 5.60
CA PRO A 306 -16.15 7.11 6.52
C PRO A 306 -15.07 6.23 5.88
N SER A 307 -15.44 5.18 5.16
CA SER A 307 -14.47 4.26 4.54
C SER A 307 -13.58 4.96 3.51
N ARG A 308 -14.12 5.87 2.70
CA ARG A 308 -13.37 6.67 1.72
C ARG A 308 -12.44 7.67 2.39
N THR A 309 -12.90 8.32 3.45
CA THR A 309 -12.08 9.23 4.25
C THR A 309 -10.89 8.49 4.88
N TRP A 310 -11.15 7.33 5.47
CA TRP A 310 -10.11 6.49 6.04
C TRP A 310 -9.12 6.00 4.97
N LEU A 311 -9.62 5.47 3.84
CA LEU A 311 -8.76 4.97 2.76
C LEU A 311 -7.77 6.01 2.26
N LEU A 312 -8.19 7.24 1.96
CA LEU A 312 -7.24 8.27 1.52
C LEU A 312 -6.23 8.65 2.59
N SER A 313 -6.67 8.74 3.84
CA SER A 313 -5.78 9.04 4.97
C SER A 313 -4.70 7.95 5.12
N LEU A 314 -5.08 6.69 5.06
CA LEU A 314 -4.18 5.55 5.08
C LEU A 314 -3.17 5.58 3.93
N LEU A 315 -3.62 5.83 2.69
CA LEU A 315 -2.75 5.82 1.52
C LEU A 315 -1.61 6.84 1.63
N VAL A 316 -1.93 8.06 2.01
CA VAL A 316 -0.95 9.14 2.17
C VAL A 316 -0.03 8.86 3.35
N ALA A 317 -0.57 8.41 4.49
CA ALA A 317 0.23 8.10 5.67
C ALA A 317 1.20 6.93 5.43
N ARG A 318 0.79 5.88 4.72
CA ARG A 318 1.68 4.74 4.38
C ARG A 318 2.73 5.11 3.33
N THR A 319 2.38 6.00 2.40
CA THR A 319 3.36 6.56 1.46
C THR A 319 4.43 7.39 2.19
N ALA A 320 4.01 8.23 3.14
CA ALA A 320 4.92 9.00 3.96
C ALA A 320 5.80 8.09 4.85
N PHE A 321 5.23 7.01 5.42
CA PHE A 321 5.99 6.06 6.24
C PHE A 321 7.03 5.29 5.41
N ALA A 322 6.70 4.83 4.22
CA ALA A 322 7.67 4.18 3.33
C ALA A 322 8.77 5.14 2.87
N ALA A 323 8.45 6.40 2.58
CA ALA A 323 9.44 7.42 2.28
C ALA A 323 10.36 7.70 3.47
N TRP A 324 9.82 7.69 4.69
CA TRP A 324 10.59 7.81 5.92
C TRP A 324 11.56 6.63 6.11
N THR A 325 11.10 5.39 5.93
CA THR A 325 11.96 4.20 6.05
C THR A 325 13.09 4.21 5.04
N MET A 326 12.82 4.61 3.80
CA MET A 326 13.84 4.82 2.77
C MET A 326 14.86 5.88 3.20
N ALA A 327 14.41 7.03 3.73
CA ALA A 327 15.30 8.10 4.16
C ALA A 327 16.20 7.67 5.34
N VAL A 328 15.65 6.91 6.29
CA VAL A 328 16.41 6.30 7.39
C VAL A 328 17.44 5.33 6.85
N HIS A 329 17.03 4.42 5.96
CA HIS A 329 17.95 3.48 5.32
C HIS A 329 19.08 4.20 4.55
N ALA A 330 18.75 5.21 3.74
CA ALA A 330 19.73 5.99 3.00
C ALA A 330 20.70 6.75 3.94
N ARG A 331 20.21 7.23 5.10
CA ARG A 331 21.00 8.02 6.06
C ARG A 331 21.90 7.17 6.94
N PHE A 332 21.41 6.02 7.40
CA PHE A 332 22.08 5.19 8.42
C PHE A 332 22.69 3.89 7.87
N GLY A 333 22.40 3.54 6.60
CA GLY A 333 22.94 2.37 5.90
C GLY A 333 22.39 1.03 6.38
N THR A 334 21.35 1.04 7.23
CA THR A 334 20.71 -0.16 7.76
C THR A 334 19.19 -0.03 7.78
N ARG A 335 18.49 -1.14 7.63
CA ARG A 335 17.04 -1.27 7.76
C ARG A 335 16.64 -1.91 9.07
N ARG A 336 17.61 -2.47 9.81
CA ARG A 336 17.35 -3.22 11.04
C ARG A 336 17.08 -2.27 12.20
N VAL A 337 15.89 -2.37 12.77
CA VAL A 337 15.44 -1.52 13.88
C VAL A 337 16.41 -1.50 15.07
N PRO A 338 16.98 -2.66 15.54
CA PRO A 338 17.92 -2.66 16.65
C PRO A 338 19.23 -1.90 16.36
N GLU A 339 19.64 -1.82 15.08
CA GLU A 339 20.87 -1.13 14.66
C GLU A 339 20.68 0.40 14.54
N LEU A 340 19.44 0.87 14.59
CA LEU A 340 19.09 2.28 14.49
C LEU A 340 19.17 3.05 15.83
N ALA A 341 19.72 2.46 16.91
CA ALA A 341 19.81 3.15 18.20
C ALA A 341 20.36 4.58 18.07
N GLY A 342 19.68 5.55 18.70
CA GLY A 342 20.04 6.97 18.67
C GLY A 342 19.77 7.71 17.35
N TRP A 343 19.04 7.12 16.39
CA TRP A 343 18.73 7.75 15.12
C TRP A 343 17.97 9.07 15.29
N ALA A 344 17.04 9.13 16.24
CA ALA A 344 16.16 10.28 16.45
C ALA A 344 16.95 11.52 16.89
N ARG A 345 17.96 11.34 17.73
CA ARG A 345 18.85 12.44 18.18
C ARG A 345 19.74 12.95 17.04
N ARG A 346 20.14 12.05 16.13
CA ARG A 346 21.03 12.38 14.99
C ARG A 346 20.29 12.99 13.81
N SER A 347 18.95 12.87 13.77
CA SER A 347 18.14 13.40 12.68
C SER A 347 16.77 13.91 13.19
N PRO A 348 16.73 15.14 13.77
CA PRO A 348 15.50 15.71 14.32
C PRO A 348 14.41 15.90 13.26
N VAL A 349 14.77 16.16 12.00
CA VAL A 349 13.81 16.28 10.88
C VAL A 349 13.07 14.95 10.65
N LEU A 350 13.79 13.82 10.63
CA LEU A 350 13.16 12.52 10.49
C LEU A 350 12.34 12.14 11.74
N SER A 351 12.74 12.62 12.94
CA SER A 351 11.95 12.43 14.16
C SER A 351 10.62 13.17 14.09
N ALA A 352 10.64 14.44 13.67
CA ALA A 352 9.44 15.24 13.48
C ALA A 352 8.52 14.62 12.39
N ALA A 353 9.12 14.15 11.29
CA ALA A 353 8.38 13.47 10.24
C ALA A 353 7.70 12.19 10.74
N LEU A 354 8.42 11.33 11.50
CA LEU A 354 7.83 10.12 12.05
C LEU A 354 6.71 10.42 13.06
N LEU A 355 6.85 11.47 13.87
CA LEU A 355 5.80 11.89 14.78
C LEU A 355 4.54 12.31 14.02
N ALA A 356 4.69 13.12 12.98
CA ALA A 356 3.58 13.54 12.13
C ALA A 356 2.91 12.34 11.45
N ILE A 357 3.69 11.38 10.93
CA ILE A 357 3.19 10.13 10.34
C ILE A 357 2.45 9.30 11.37
N ALA A 358 2.97 9.17 12.59
CA ALA A 358 2.32 8.45 13.68
C ALA A 358 0.96 9.08 14.04
N VAL A 359 0.91 10.41 14.19
CA VAL A 359 -0.34 11.14 14.45
C VAL A 359 -1.36 10.91 13.35
N ALA A 360 -0.95 10.99 12.07
CA ALA A 360 -1.84 10.74 10.93
C ALA A 360 -2.32 9.29 10.86
N SER A 361 -1.42 8.31 11.09
CA SER A 361 -1.72 6.87 11.00
C SER A 361 -2.58 6.36 12.15
N VAL A 362 -2.34 6.84 13.37
CA VAL A 362 -3.18 6.54 14.53
C VAL A 362 -4.55 7.18 14.33
N GLY A 363 -4.58 8.34 13.65
CA GLY A 363 -5.76 9.19 13.60
C GLY A 363 -6.06 9.65 15.02
N TRP A 364 -5.42 10.75 15.47
CA TRP A 364 -5.65 11.26 16.82
C TRP A 364 -7.11 11.70 16.98
N PRO A 365 -7.74 11.52 18.15
CA PRO A 365 -9.10 12.02 18.40
C PRO A 365 -9.25 13.50 17.99
N GLY A 366 -10.30 13.80 17.22
CA GLY A 366 -10.53 15.11 16.62
C GLY A 366 -10.01 15.25 15.19
N LEU A 367 -9.28 14.25 14.65
CA LEU A 367 -8.96 14.19 13.23
C LEU A 367 -10.05 13.42 12.48
N ALA A 368 -10.37 13.86 11.24
CA ALA A 368 -11.37 13.20 10.40
C ALA A 368 -11.05 11.71 10.14
N ALA A 369 -9.77 11.34 10.09
CA ALA A 369 -9.35 9.94 9.96
C ALA A 369 -9.70 9.09 11.19
N PHE A 370 -9.65 9.67 12.40
CA PHE A 370 -10.09 8.97 13.62
C PHE A 370 -11.59 8.73 13.61
N GLU A 371 -12.35 9.80 13.35
CA GLU A 371 -13.82 9.74 13.32
C GLU A 371 -14.30 8.76 12.23
N ALA A 372 -13.65 8.81 11.06
CA ALA A 372 -13.96 7.89 9.97
C ALA A 372 -13.71 6.43 10.34
N ARG A 373 -12.57 6.12 10.97
CA ARG A 373 -12.25 4.76 11.42
C ARG A 373 -13.15 4.30 12.55
N ALA A 374 -13.43 5.17 13.51
CA ALA A 374 -14.36 4.88 14.59
C ALA A 374 -15.76 4.58 14.05
N SER A 375 -16.26 5.38 13.10
CA SER A 375 -17.55 5.15 12.44
C SER A 375 -17.60 3.82 11.68
N VAL A 376 -16.52 3.43 10.97
CA VAL A 376 -16.46 2.12 10.31
C VAL A 376 -16.57 0.98 11.33
N ILE A 377 -15.83 1.06 12.43
CA ILE A 377 -15.89 0.05 13.50
C ILE A 377 -17.28 -0.01 14.12
N ASP A 378 -17.88 1.14 14.36
CA ASP A 378 -19.19 1.33 14.96
C ASP A 378 -20.30 0.66 14.13
N LEU A 379 -20.27 0.87 12.83
CA LEU A 379 -21.23 0.31 11.89
C LEU A 379 -21.00 -1.20 11.62
N ALA A 380 -19.77 -1.66 11.75
CA ALA A 380 -19.42 -3.05 11.49
C ALA A 380 -19.69 -3.99 12.67
N THR A 381 -19.70 -3.50 13.91
CA THR A 381 -19.68 -4.35 15.11
C THR A 381 -20.68 -3.90 16.17
N ASP A 382 -21.26 -4.87 16.84
CA ASP A 382 -22.16 -4.67 17.97
C ASP A 382 -21.40 -4.67 19.29
N ASP A 383 -21.99 -4.10 20.37
CA ASP A 383 -21.48 -4.23 21.72
C ASP A 383 -21.46 -5.73 22.13
N PRO A 384 -20.43 -6.26 22.81
CA PRO A 384 -19.33 -5.58 23.52
C PRO A 384 -18.01 -5.47 22.72
N ILE A 385 -17.93 -6.04 21.52
CA ILE A 385 -16.70 -6.09 20.70
C ILE A 385 -16.26 -4.69 20.28
N ARG A 386 -17.23 -3.80 20.05
CA ARG A 386 -17.04 -2.41 19.64
C ARG A 386 -16.03 -1.66 20.51
N GLY A 387 -16.20 -1.69 21.83
CA GLY A 387 -15.30 -0.98 22.76
C GLY A 387 -13.84 -1.45 22.66
N LEU A 388 -13.64 -2.78 22.52
CA LEU A 388 -12.30 -3.36 22.32
C LEU A 388 -11.70 -2.94 20.97
N LEU A 389 -12.51 -2.91 19.92
CA LEU A 389 -12.03 -2.50 18.59
C LEU A 389 -11.75 -0.99 18.51
N LEU A 390 -12.52 -0.16 19.18
CA LEU A 390 -12.20 1.26 19.31
C LEU A 390 -10.86 1.48 20.04
N ALA A 391 -10.58 0.69 21.08
CA ALA A 391 -9.27 0.72 21.72
C ALA A 391 -8.14 0.27 20.78
N SER A 392 -8.43 -0.65 19.84
CA SER A 392 -7.44 -1.12 18.87
C SER A 392 -6.97 -0.04 17.88
N VAL A 393 -7.69 1.09 17.80
CA VAL A 393 -7.28 2.28 17.02
C VAL A 393 -5.89 2.78 17.42
N PHE A 394 -5.50 2.56 18.68
CA PHE A 394 -4.21 2.98 19.22
C PHE A 394 -3.08 1.94 19.05
N LEU A 395 -3.36 0.75 18.53
CA LEU A 395 -2.34 -0.28 18.30
C LEU A 395 -1.14 0.18 17.45
N PRO A 396 -1.28 1.09 16.46
CA PRO A 396 -0.13 1.61 15.74
C PRO A 396 0.93 2.26 16.64
N LEU A 397 0.55 2.77 17.82
CA LEU A 397 1.50 3.31 18.79
C LEU A 397 2.53 2.29 19.27
N LEU A 398 2.25 0.99 19.20
CA LEU A 398 3.19 -0.07 19.58
C LEU A 398 4.45 -0.02 18.69
N TYR A 399 4.29 -0.06 17.38
CA TYR A 399 5.45 -0.06 16.48
C TYR A 399 6.06 1.34 16.31
N TYR A 400 5.28 2.41 16.27
CA TYR A 400 5.82 3.78 16.28
C TYR A 400 6.55 4.08 17.57
N GLY A 401 5.98 3.73 18.74
CA GLY A 401 6.62 3.87 20.05
C GLY A 401 7.94 3.11 20.13
N ARG A 402 7.98 1.86 19.62
CA ARG A 402 9.21 1.08 19.53
C ARG A 402 10.27 1.78 18.68
N LEU A 403 9.91 2.33 17.52
CA LEU A 403 10.84 3.08 16.67
C LEU A 403 11.41 4.31 17.39
N PHE A 404 10.57 5.04 18.15
CA PHE A 404 11.03 6.17 18.95
C PHE A 404 11.89 5.73 20.14
N LEU A 405 11.52 4.68 20.87
CA LEU A 405 12.31 4.15 21.97
C LEU A 405 13.73 3.76 21.52
N VAL A 406 13.84 3.06 20.39
CA VAL A 406 15.14 2.76 19.79
C VAL A 406 15.84 4.04 19.34
N GLY A 407 15.12 4.98 18.73
CA GLY A 407 15.66 6.25 18.24
C GLY A 407 16.25 7.14 19.32
N PHE A 408 15.69 7.14 20.51
CA PHE A 408 16.20 7.88 21.67
C PHE A 408 17.12 7.04 22.56
N GLY A 409 17.18 5.73 22.34
CA GLY A 409 18.06 4.81 23.06
C GLY A 409 19.53 5.20 22.94
N ARG A 410 20.32 4.92 23.99
CA ARG A 410 21.78 5.03 23.94
C ARG A 410 22.35 3.77 23.31
N HIS A 411 23.37 3.90 22.46
CA HIS A 411 24.17 2.75 22.07
C HIS A 411 24.75 2.13 23.36
N SER A 412 24.34 0.92 23.70
CA SER A 412 25.01 0.14 24.73
C SER A 412 26.36 -0.26 24.15
N SER A 413 27.44 0.27 24.71
CA SER A 413 28.83 -0.08 24.35
C SER A 413 29.12 -1.58 24.49
N ALA A 414 28.27 -2.32 25.21
CA ALA A 414 28.37 -3.77 25.36
C ALA A 414 28.18 -4.54 24.03
N THR A 415 27.36 -4.02 23.10
CA THR A 415 27.15 -4.66 21.79
C THR A 415 28.32 -4.38 20.82
N ALA A 416 29.00 -3.26 20.96
CA ALA A 416 30.19 -2.94 20.15
C ALA A 416 31.36 -3.89 20.48
N ASN A 417 31.51 -4.25 21.75
CA ASN A 417 32.56 -5.16 22.20
C ASN A 417 32.27 -6.62 21.81
N ALA A 418 30.99 -7.04 21.77
CA ALA A 418 30.62 -8.39 21.34
C ALA A 418 30.83 -8.64 19.83
N VAL A 419 30.80 -7.58 19.00
CA VAL A 419 31.10 -7.68 17.55
C VAL A 419 32.60 -7.64 17.28
N GLY A 420 33.39 -6.98 18.16
CA GLY A 420 34.85 -6.91 18.06
C GLY A 420 35.58 -8.21 18.47
N ASP A 421 34.95 -9.02 19.30
CA ASP A 421 35.58 -10.18 19.94
C ASP A 421 35.17 -11.54 19.31
N ARG A 422 34.67 -11.53 18.08
CA ARG A 422 34.58 -12.79 17.32
C ARG A 422 36.00 -13.16 16.87
N PRO A 423 36.59 -14.26 17.39
CA PRO A 423 37.90 -14.71 16.95
C PRO A 423 37.87 -14.87 15.42
N ARG A 424 38.80 -14.18 14.74
CA ARG A 424 39.05 -14.39 13.30
C ARG A 424 39.27 -15.88 13.11
N ARG A 425 38.29 -16.58 12.52
CA ARG A 425 38.48 -17.95 12.09
C ARG A 425 39.70 -18.00 11.17
N PRO A 426 40.64 -18.92 11.40
CA PRO A 426 41.78 -19.10 10.49
C PRO A 426 41.22 -19.37 9.08
N SER A 427 41.84 -18.76 8.08
CA SER A 427 41.56 -18.97 6.67
C SER A 427 41.68 -20.46 6.34
N GLU A 428 40.56 -21.17 6.24
CA GLU A 428 40.53 -22.53 5.72
C GLU A 428 40.80 -22.52 4.21
N PRO A 429 41.68 -23.40 3.72
CA PRO A 429 42.01 -23.49 2.31
C PRO A 429 40.83 -24.00 1.50
N ALA A 430 40.56 -23.34 0.36
CA ALA A 430 39.58 -23.74 -0.61
C ALA A 430 39.79 -25.16 -1.10
N ARG A 431 38.74 -25.94 -1.08
CA ARG A 431 38.33 -27.09 -1.90
C ARG A 431 37.74 -28.21 -1.06
N ARG A 432 36.42 -28.23 -0.91
CA ARG A 432 35.67 -29.47 -0.84
C ARG A 432 34.59 -29.48 -1.92
N ARG A 433 34.70 -30.46 -2.83
CA ARG A 433 33.67 -30.81 -3.81
C ARG A 433 32.40 -31.19 -3.07
N LEU A 434 31.27 -30.58 -3.48
CA LEU A 434 29.95 -30.96 -2.98
C LEU A 434 29.61 -32.36 -3.42
N PRO A 435 29.12 -33.25 -2.54
CA PRO A 435 28.59 -34.54 -2.93
C PRO A 435 27.25 -34.34 -3.69
N SER A 436 27.11 -35.07 -4.80
CA SER A 436 25.88 -35.20 -5.56
C SER A 436 24.86 -36.03 -4.77
N GLY A 437 24.04 -35.32 -3.98
CA GLY A 437 22.91 -35.91 -3.28
C GLY A 437 21.59 -35.44 -3.91
N PRO A 438 20.48 -36.17 -3.78
CA PRO A 438 19.19 -35.82 -4.37
C PRO A 438 18.69 -34.50 -3.80
N VAL A 439 18.17 -33.64 -4.70
CA VAL A 439 17.60 -32.33 -4.39
C VAL A 439 16.42 -32.53 -3.39
N PRO A 440 16.44 -31.90 -2.21
CA PRO A 440 15.33 -32.01 -1.24
C PRO A 440 14.07 -31.38 -1.81
N SER A 441 12.91 -31.99 -1.54
CA SER A 441 11.60 -31.49 -1.97
C SER A 441 11.33 -30.08 -1.43
N PRO A 442 10.57 -29.23 -2.17
CA PRO A 442 10.34 -27.80 -1.83
C PRO A 442 9.55 -27.56 -0.53
N TRP A 443 9.14 -28.61 0.19
CA TRP A 443 8.18 -28.55 1.30
C TRP A 443 8.77 -28.85 2.68
N SER A 444 10.10 -29.02 2.85
CA SER A 444 10.66 -29.28 4.16
C SER A 444 10.92 -27.99 4.95
N TRP A 445 10.28 -27.87 6.12
CA TRP A 445 10.43 -26.74 7.06
C TRP A 445 11.88 -26.56 7.60
N ARG A 446 12.78 -27.51 7.39
CA ARG A 446 14.20 -27.44 7.76
C ARG A 446 15.04 -26.51 6.86
N THR A 447 14.55 -26.15 5.66
CA THR A 447 15.25 -25.24 4.74
C THR A 447 15.12 -23.76 5.16
N TRP A 448 14.33 -23.43 6.17
CA TRP A 448 14.07 -22.05 6.59
C TRP A 448 15.25 -21.40 7.35
N ARG A 449 16.08 -22.19 8.06
CA ARG A 449 17.23 -21.66 8.82
C ARG A 449 18.51 -21.41 8.00
N SER A 450 18.68 -22.11 6.89
CA SER A 450 19.89 -21.97 6.06
C SER A 450 19.86 -20.77 5.10
N TRP A 451 18.71 -20.10 4.96
CA TRP A 451 18.55 -18.95 4.08
C TRP A 451 18.99 -17.63 4.71
N ASP A 452 18.97 -17.53 6.03
CA ASP A 452 19.39 -16.30 6.75
C ASP A 452 20.91 -16.08 6.70
N GLU A 453 21.70 -17.15 6.57
CA GLU A 453 23.17 -17.05 6.48
C GLU A 453 23.66 -16.64 5.09
N ALA A 454 22.92 -16.96 4.03
CA ALA A 454 23.30 -16.64 2.65
C ALA A 454 23.05 -15.16 2.27
N THR A 455 22.16 -14.47 2.99
CA THR A 455 21.80 -13.06 2.69
C THR A 455 22.75 -12.04 3.33
N GLN A 456 23.64 -12.45 4.24
CA GLN A 456 24.58 -11.53 4.91
C GLN A 456 25.77 -11.09 4.06
N SER A 457 25.97 -11.60 2.85
CA SER A 457 27.21 -11.36 2.07
C SER A 457 27.09 -10.40 0.90
N VAL A 458 25.95 -9.74 0.69
CA VAL A 458 25.82 -8.82 -0.45
C VAL A 458 26.02 -7.36 -0.04
N ARG A 459 27.22 -6.91 -0.11
CA ARG A 459 27.67 -5.51 0.01
C ARG A 459 27.18 -4.71 -1.22
N TRP A 460 26.05 -4.01 -1.10
CA TRP A 460 25.40 -3.25 -2.19
C TRP A 460 25.73 -1.75 -2.21
N MET A 461 26.86 -1.29 -1.74
CA MET A 461 27.24 0.12 -1.93
C MET A 461 28.72 0.27 -2.29
N ARG A 462 28.99 0.50 -3.57
CA ARG A 462 30.20 1.27 -3.94
C ARG A 462 29.82 2.75 -3.89
N PRO A 463 30.55 3.58 -3.13
CA PRO A 463 30.31 5.01 -3.11
C PRO A 463 30.52 5.60 -4.51
N LEU A 464 29.61 6.49 -4.93
CA LEU A 464 29.77 7.28 -6.16
C LEU A 464 31.04 8.14 -6.03
N ARG A 465 31.88 8.18 -7.09
CA ARG A 465 33.03 9.08 -7.15
C ARG A 465 32.56 10.54 -7.13
N PRO A 466 33.10 11.38 -6.23
CA PRO A 466 32.74 12.80 -6.17
C PRO A 466 33.20 13.55 -7.42
N LEU A 467 32.38 14.54 -7.83
CA LEU A 467 32.77 15.50 -8.86
C LEU A 467 33.92 16.40 -8.35
N PRO A 468 34.88 16.79 -9.21
CA PRO A 468 35.98 17.66 -8.79
C PRO A 468 35.43 19.02 -8.35
N GLY A 469 35.80 19.45 -7.12
CA GLY A 469 35.50 20.79 -6.61
C GLY A 469 34.51 20.91 -5.46
N MET A 470 33.74 19.87 -5.12
CA MET A 470 32.91 19.85 -3.91
C MET A 470 33.37 18.76 -2.95
N THR A 471 33.47 19.09 -1.67
CA THR A 471 33.75 18.07 -0.65
C THR A 471 32.60 17.10 -0.59
N SER A 472 32.87 15.79 -0.64
CA SER A 472 31.85 14.73 -0.63
C SER A 472 30.87 14.90 0.54
N ALA A 473 31.31 15.37 1.67
CA ALA A 473 30.52 15.64 2.86
C ALA A 473 29.45 16.73 2.65
N ALA A 474 29.72 17.79 1.89
CA ALA A 474 28.74 18.86 1.63
C ALA A 474 27.64 18.37 0.67
N LEU A 475 27.98 17.55 -0.33
CA LEU A 475 27.00 16.95 -1.24
C LEU A 475 26.10 15.96 -0.51
N ASP A 476 26.65 15.14 0.38
CA ASP A 476 25.90 14.16 1.15
C ASP A 476 24.97 14.84 2.17
N LEU A 477 25.42 15.96 2.77
CA LEU A 477 24.59 16.77 3.67
C LEU A 477 23.41 17.40 2.93
N ASN A 478 23.64 18.01 1.76
CA ASN A 478 22.58 18.62 0.96
C ASN A 478 21.55 17.60 0.48
N ARG A 479 21.98 16.40 0.07
CA ARG A 479 21.08 15.30 -0.29
C ARG A 479 20.23 14.85 0.89
N ALA A 480 20.86 14.65 2.05
CA ALA A 480 20.15 14.24 3.26
C ALA A 480 19.13 15.29 3.73
N LEU A 481 19.44 16.57 3.62
CA LEU A 481 18.52 17.66 3.94
C LEU A 481 17.33 17.70 2.95
N LEU A 482 17.60 17.57 1.66
CA LEU A 482 16.54 17.55 0.63
C LEU A 482 15.60 16.37 0.83
N VAL A 483 16.12 15.16 1.02
CA VAL A 483 15.32 13.97 1.29
C VAL A 483 14.51 14.13 2.58
N GLY A 484 15.15 14.63 3.65
CA GLY A 484 14.46 14.90 4.91
C GLY A 484 13.32 15.90 4.77
N LEU A 485 13.50 16.97 3.99
CA LEU A 485 12.46 17.96 3.70
C LEU A 485 11.29 17.34 2.90
N LEU A 486 11.58 16.56 1.87
CA LEU A 486 10.55 15.90 1.07
C LEU A 486 9.72 14.91 1.89
N VAL A 487 10.38 14.16 2.79
CA VAL A 487 9.70 13.28 3.75
C VAL A 487 8.84 14.08 4.73
N LEU A 488 9.32 15.23 5.19
CA LEU A 488 8.55 16.10 6.08
C LEU A 488 7.33 16.69 5.38
N ILE A 489 7.44 17.03 4.09
CA ILE A 489 6.30 17.47 3.27
C ILE A 489 5.26 16.35 3.16
N LEU A 490 5.68 15.11 2.87
CA LEU A 490 4.77 13.94 2.84
C LEU A 490 4.11 13.71 4.20
N ALA A 491 4.88 13.82 5.28
CA ALA A 491 4.36 13.68 6.63
C ALA A 491 3.34 14.78 6.98
N GLY A 492 3.62 16.02 6.60
CA GLY A 492 2.68 17.15 6.75
C GLY A 492 1.42 16.96 5.91
N THR A 493 1.56 16.48 4.68
CA THR A 493 0.42 16.14 3.81
C THR A 493 -0.43 15.05 4.44
N SER A 494 0.18 14.03 5.06
CA SER A 494 -0.57 12.96 5.73
C SER A 494 -1.39 13.47 6.92
N VAL A 495 -0.84 14.39 7.71
CA VAL A 495 -1.59 15.04 8.81
C VAL A 495 -2.72 15.91 8.23
N GLY A 496 -2.46 16.68 7.17
CA GLY A 496 -3.47 17.50 6.51
C GLY A 496 -4.65 16.68 5.99
N VAL A 497 -4.38 15.54 5.35
CA VAL A 497 -5.42 14.61 4.89
C VAL A 497 -6.15 13.96 6.06
N ALA A 498 -5.42 13.50 7.08
CA ALA A 498 -6.01 12.90 8.28
C ALA A 498 -6.91 13.87 9.06
N ALA A 499 -6.60 15.17 9.01
CA ALA A 499 -7.42 16.23 9.59
C ALA A 499 -8.68 16.58 8.76
N GLY A 500 -8.88 15.95 7.60
CA GLY A 500 -10.00 16.26 6.70
C GLY A 500 -9.72 17.44 5.77
N GLY A 501 -8.47 17.82 5.60
CA GLY A 501 -8.05 18.84 4.64
C GLY A 501 -8.35 18.45 3.19
N PHE A 502 -8.08 19.37 2.28
CA PHE A 502 -8.33 19.22 0.83
C PHE A 502 -9.80 18.97 0.46
N GLY A 503 -10.75 19.24 1.36
CA GLY A 503 -12.18 18.97 1.15
C GLY A 503 -12.54 17.48 1.19
N LEU A 504 -11.71 16.65 1.82
CA LEU A 504 -11.86 15.20 1.87
C LEU A 504 -13.22 14.74 2.38
N PRO A 505 -13.79 15.24 3.52
CA PRO A 505 -15.09 14.77 3.99
C PRO A 505 -16.23 15.03 2.98
N ALA A 506 -16.25 16.19 2.33
CA ALA A 506 -17.25 16.52 1.31
C ALA A 506 -17.09 15.65 0.06
N ALA A 507 -15.85 15.46 -0.42
CA ALA A 507 -15.57 14.57 -1.55
C ALA A 507 -15.89 13.11 -1.23
N ALA A 508 -15.64 12.66 0.00
CA ALA A 508 -15.92 11.29 0.44
C ALA A 508 -17.44 11.01 0.56
N ALA A 509 -18.25 12.01 0.82
CA ALA A 509 -19.70 11.88 0.91
C ALA A 509 -20.41 11.81 -0.47
N GLU A 510 -19.70 12.14 -1.57
CA GLU A 510 -20.26 12.07 -2.92
C GLU A 510 -20.68 10.62 -3.28
N PRO A 511 -21.84 10.39 -3.93
CA PRO A 511 -22.27 9.07 -4.36
C PRO A 511 -21.24 8.39 -5.27
N ALA A 512 -21.11 7.06 -5.19
CA ALA A 512 -20.26 6.34 -6.14
C ALA A 512 -20.93 6.28 -7.52
N PRO A 513 -20.14 6.42 -8.60
CA PRO A 513 -20.66 6.25 -9.96
C PRO A 513 -21.24 4.87 -10.25
N GLN A 514 -20.80 3.84 -9.51
CA GLN A 514 -21.23 2.45 -9.67
C GLN A 514 -22.53 2.13 -8.92
N LEU A 515 -22.97 2.97 -8.02
CA LEU A 515 -24.24 2.75 -7.33
C LEU A 515 -25.40 3.01 -8.31
N PRO A 516 -26.34 2.05 -8.49
CA PRO A 516 -27.55 2.35 -9.20
C PRO A 516 -28.24 3.54 -8.52
N GLY A 517 -28.66 4.52 -9.33
CA GLY A 517 -29.29 5.74 -8.80
C GLY A 517 -30.45 5.36 -7.89
N ARG A 518 -30.47 5.87 -6.66
CA ARG A 518 -31.63 5.73 -5.77
C ARG A 518 -32.77 6.56 -6.39
N GLY A 519 -33.53 5.99 -7.31
CA GLY A 519 -34.68 6.66 -7.88
C GLY A 519 -34.90 6.51 -9.39
N GLU A 520 -34.26 5.56 -10.07
CA GLU A 520 -34.67 5.15 -11.40
C GLU A 520 -35.40 3.81 -11.38
#